data_9956299ab9b2866cc8d5b3f5e06e8f89
#
_entry.id   9956299ab9b2866cc8d5b3f5e06e8f89
#
_cell.length_a   1.000
_cell.length_b   1.000
_cell.length_c   1.000
_cell.angle_alpha   90.00
_cell.angle_beta   90.00
_cell.angle_gamma   90.00
#
_symmetry.space_group_name_H-M   'P 1'
#
loop_
_entity.id
_entity.type
_entity.pdbx_description
1 polymer ?
#
loop_
_entity_poly.entity_id
_entity_poly.type
_entity_poly.pdbx_seq_one_letter_code
_entity_poly.pdbx_strand_id
1 'polypeptide(L)'
;SCTKGRSAIDIGATGANVKSIAQLVSPSVVSIKVTSALGSGSGSGSIYKSTSSLSYIITNNHVIESAASSGKIEVELNNGDIYVATIVGRNSEYDLAVVSINKSNLPEIPKGNSSSLAIGDVVIAFGSPLGLSGTVTSGIVSALNRPVTTGSTTAESYMDAIQTDAAINPGNSGGPLVDSQGRAVGVNSAIATLGSSFGPSGNIGLGFSIPFNQAIRIADELIATGKSTKPFLGVLFDTTYTGVGARIGMITPGQAADKAGLTVGSIIKSIDGFKINDAVSAIVRVRSRVPGDQVVMVIQTSAGESKTLSITLGSAPALP
;
A
#
# COMPACT_ATOMS: atom_id res chain seq x y z
N SER A 1 -52.32 -4.97 -11.96
CA SER A 1 -51.05 -5.03 -11.22
C SER A 1 -50.00 -4.22 -11.97
N CYS A 2 -49.69 -3.03 -11.45
CA CYS A 2 -48.64 -2.17 -11.99
C CYS A 2 -47.30 -2.67 -11.48
N THR A 3 -46.47 -3.23 -12.38
CA THR A 3 -45.05 -3.44 -12.15
C THR A 3 -44.37 -2.09 -12.08
N LYS A 4 -43.95 -1.68 -10.86
CA LYS A 4 -43.05 -0.53 -10.69
C LYS A 4 -41.74 -0.88 -11.41
N GLY A 5 -41.53 -0.24 -12.56
CA GLY A 5 -40.23 -0.27 -13.25
C GLY A 5 -39.13 0.24 -12.29
N ARG A 6 -38.06 -0.50 -12.09
CA ARG A 6 -36.86 0.02 -11.46
C ARG A 6 -36.36 1.16 -12.33
N SER A 7 -36.34 2.37 -11.77
CA SER A 7 -35.67 3.50 -12.40
C SER A 7 -34.22 3.11 -12.68
N ALA A 8 -33.76 3.33 -13.90
CA ALA A 8 -32.33 3.22 -14.22
C ALA A 8 -31.57 4.16 -13.27
N ILE A 9 -30.54 3.64 -12.62
CA ILE A 9 -29.62 4.46 -11.84
C ILE A 9 -28.87 5.30 -12.88
N ASP A 10 -29.01 6.61 -12.80
CA ASP A 10 -28.22 7.53 -13.60
C ASP A 10 -26.77 7.47 -13.10
N ILE A 11 -25.96 6.64 -13.73
CA ILE A 11 -24.51 6.63 -13.59
C ILE A 11 -24.02 7.84 -14.38
N GLY A 12 -24.22 9.02 -13.80
CA GLY A 12 -23.83 10.31 -14.37
C GLY A 12 -22.42 10.25 -14.94
N ALA A 13 -22.30 10.72 -16.15
CA ALA A 13 -21.20 10.71 -17.08
C ALA A 13 -19.81 10.68 -16.44
N THR A 14 -19.21 9.50 -16.34
CA THR A 14 -17.88 9.24 -15.79
C THR A 14 -16.78 10.04 -16.49
N GLY A 15 -16.90 10.37 -17.76
CA GLY A 15 -15.87 11.07 -18.52
C GLY A 15 -15.65 12.54 -18.16
N ALA A 16 -16.72 13.27 -17.80
CA ALA A 16 -16.62 14.67 -17.41
C ALA A 16 -15.97 14.84 -16.02
N ASN A 17 -16.21 13.88 -15.11
CA ASN A 17 -15.63 13.89 -13.78
C ASN A 17 -14.12 13.58 -13.80
N VAL A 18 -13.66 12.63 -14.63
CA VAL A 18 -12.24 12.28 -14.74
C VAL A 18 -11.40 13.47 -15.16
N LYS A 19 -11.86 14.28 -16.13
CA LYS A 19 -11.16 15.49 -16.58
C LYS A 19 -11.00 16.51 -15.44
N SER A 20 -12.07 16.78 -14.71
CA SER A 20 -12.05 17.74 -13.60
C SER A 20 -11.17 17.25 -12.45
N ILE A 21 -11.22 15.95 -12.14
CA ILE A 21 -10.36 15.30 -11.13
C ILE A 21 -8.90 15.34 -11.58
N ALA A 22 -8.61 15.08 -12.84
CA ALA A 22 -7.25 15.18 -13.37
C ALA A 22 -6.68 16.59 -13.20
N GLN A 23 -7.45 17.62 -13.49
CA GLN A 23 -7.04 19.03 -13.28
C GLN A 23 -6.82 19.37 -11.81
N LEU A 24 -7.63 18.82 -10.90
CA LEU A 24 -7.51 19.03 -9.45
C LEU A 24 -6.27 18.35 -8.88
N VAL A 25 -6.02 17.10 -9.28
CA VAL A 25 -5.02 16.22 -8.65
C VAL A 25 -3.63 16.36 -9.24
N SER A 26 -3.52 16.57 -10.57
CA SER A 26 -2.22 16.61 -11.26
C SER A 26 -1.20 17.58 -10.66
N PRO A 27 -1.56 18.77 -10.15
CA PRO A 27 -0.59 19.67 -9.52
C PRO A 27 0.09 19.10 -8.27
N SER A 28 -0.51 18.10 -7.62
CA SER A 28 0.05 17.41 -6.45
C SER A 28 0.79 16.11 -6.79
N VAL A 29 0.85 15.71 -8.06
CA VAL A 29 1.57 14.52 -8.53
C VAL A 29 2.91 14.91 -9.12
N VAL A 30 3.96 14.16 -8.78
CA VAL A 30 5.33 14.44 -9.20
C VAL A 30 5.96 13.23 -9.89
N SER A 31 6.92 13.50 -10.78
CA SER A 31 7.82 12.49 -11.32
C SER A 31 9.04 12.36 -10.41
N ILE A 32 9.49 11.12 -10.19
CA ILE A 32 10.70 10.83 -9.41
C ILE A 32 11.69 10.13 -10.33
N LYS A 33 12.87 10.70 -10.48
CA LYS A 33 14.00 10.12 -11.20
C LYS A 33 15.10 9.76 -10.22
N VAL A 34 15.59 8.55 -10.35
CA VAL A 34 16.68 8.03 -9.50
C VAL A 34 17.85 7.66 -10.37
N THR A 35 19.04 8.10 -9.95
CA THR A 35 20.31 7.75 -10.59
C THR A 35 21.27 7.22 -9.52
N SER A 36 21.80 6.03 -9.74
CA SER A 36 22.78 5.40 -8.85
C SER A 36 23.85 4.65 -9.64
N ALA A 37 24.84 4.10 -8.97
CA ALA A 37 25.85 3.23 -9.58
C ALA A 37 25.24 1.97 -10.22
N LEU A 38 24.06 1.55 -9.78
CA LEU A 38 23.33 0.37 -10.28
C LEU A 38 22.46 0.69 -11.52
N GLY A 39 22.38 1.95 -11.92
CA GLY A 39 21.59 2.40 -13.04
C GLY A 39 20.61 3.53 -12.69
N SER A 40 19.69 3.81 -13.59
CA SER A 40 18.64 4.81 -13.41
C SER A 40 17.28 4.16 -13.38
N GLY A 41 16.39 4.70 -12.55
CA GLY A 41 15.00 4.31 -12.45
C GLY A 41 14.08 5.53 -12.42
N SER A 42 12.79 5.30 -12.55
CA SER A 42 11.79 6.35 -12.43
C SER A 42 10.51 5.81 -11.82
N GLY A 43 9.76 6.71 -11.21
CA GLY A 43 8.44 6.46 -10.65
C GLY A 43 7.70 7.77 -10.44
N SER A 44 6.69 7.71 -9.64
CA SER A 44 5.83 8.84 -9.30
C SER A 44 5.79 9.05 -7.80
N GLY A 45 5.26 10.19 -7.39
CA GLY A 45 4.95 10.48 -6.01
C GLY A 45 3.79 11.45 -5.90
N SER A 46 3.33 11.66 -4.68
CA SER A 46 2.35 12.70 -4.37
C SER A 46 2.85 13.62 -3.27
N ILE A 47 2.62 14.93 -3.43
CA ILE A 47 2.93 15.93 -2.41
C ILE A 47 1.99 15.70 -1.24
N TYR A 48 2.54 15.14 -0.15
CA TYR A 48 1.78 14.73 1.02
C TYR A 48 1.56 15.86 2.00
N LYS A 49 2.63 16.64 2.24
CA LYS A 49 2.63 17.76 3.18
C LYS A 49 3.61 18.83 2.70
N SER A 50 3.16 20.07 2.72
CA SER A 50 3.99 21.21 2.36
C SER A 50 4.02 22.20 3.52
N THR A 51 5.24 22.58 3.93
CA THR A 51 5.48 23.53 5.01
C THR A 51 5.95 24.88 4.45
N SER A 52 6.29 25.81 5.34
CA SER A 52 6.87 27.10 4.95
C SER A 52 8.31 27.00 4.42
N SER A 53 8.96 25.82 4.55
CA SER A 53 10.37 25.65 4.15
C SER A 53 10.56 24.53 3.14
N LEU A 54 9.84 23.41 3.26
CA LEU A 54 10.03 22.24 2.41
C LEU A 54 8.72 21.48 2.20
N SER A 55 8.72 20.57 1.22
CA SER A 55 7.60 19.67 0.95
C SER A 55 8.03 18.22 1.06
N TYR A 56 7.15 17.40 1.63
CA TYR A 56 7.28 15.97 1.76
C TYR A 56 6.45 15.26 0.70
N ILE A 57 7.03 14.22 0.10
CA ILE A 57 6.44 13.46 -0.99
C ILE A 57 6.40 12.00 -0.59
N ILE A 58 5.22 11.38 -0.68
CA ILE A 58 5.05 9.93 -0.55
C ILE A 58 5.34 9.28 -1.89
N THR A 59 6.08 8.17 -1.86
CA THR A 59 6.34 7.30 -2.99
C THR A 59 6.52 5.85 -2.53
N ASN A 60 6.80 4.92 -3.44
CA ASN A 60 7.20 3.57 -3.07
C ASN A 60 8.67 3.48 -2.68
N ASN A 61 8.99 2.54 -1.80
CA ASN A 61 10.37 2.23 -1.44
C ASN A 61 11.18 1.76 -2.65
N HIS A 62 10.64 0.83 -3.44
CA HIS A 62 11.34 0.28 -4.61
C HIS A 62 11.70 1.34 -5.66
N VAL A 63 10.98 2.48 -5.70
CA VAL A 63 11.29 3.59 -6.61
C VAL A 63 12.61 4.26 -6.24
N ILE A 64 12.93 4.35 -4.93
CA ILE A 64 14.08 5.15 -4.45
C ILE A 64 15.17 4.31 -3.77
N GLU A 65 14.97 3.02 -3.57
CA GLU A 65 15.88 2.16 -2.79
C GLU A 65 17.29 2.08 -3.38
N SER A 66 17.42 2.12 -4.73
CA SER A 66 18.73 2.09 -5.39
C SER A 66 19.60 3.31 -5.07
N ALA A 67 19.01 4.43 -4.64
CA ALA A 67 19.72 5.63 -4.20
C ALA A 67 19.89 5.71 -2.68
N ALA A 68 19.44 4.71 -1.92
CA ALA A 68 19.41 4.79 -0.46
C ALA A 68 20.79 4.85 0.18
N SER A 69 21.80 4.19 -0.40
CA SER A 69 23.19 4.21 0.08
C SER A 69 24.06 5.24 -0.65
N SER A 70 23.82 5.39 -1.94
CA SER A 70 24.56 6.35 -2.79
C SER A 70 23.78 6.56 -4.09
N GLY A 71 23.48 7.79 -4.42
CA GLY A 71 22.73 8.11 -5.62
C GLY A 71 22.09 9.49 -5.52
N LYS A 72 21.40 9.86 -6.59
CA LYS A 72 20.68 11.11 -6.71
C LYS A 72 19.21 10.85 -6.95
N ILE A 73 18.35 11.55 -6.22
CA ILE A 73 16.90 11.56 -6.43
C ILE A 73 16.54 12.97 -6.90
N GLU A 74 15.85 13.05 -8.01
CA GLU A 74 15.29 14.27 -8.57
C GLU A 74 13.77 14.14 -8.62
N VAL A 75 13.11 15.20 -8.17
CA VAL A 75 11.66 15.34 -8.21
C VAL A 75 11.32 16.42 -9.20
N GLU A 76 10.55 16.08 -10.22
CA GLU A 76 10.01 17.01 -11.19
C GLU A 76 8.54 17.30 -10.88
N LEU A 77 8.22 18.56 -10.66
CA LEU A 77 6.86 19.03 -10.41
C LEU A 77 6.05 19.10 -11.71
N ASN A 78 4.74 19.16 -11.58
CA ASN A 78 3.83 19.23 -12.73
C ASN A 78 4.07 20.43 -13.67
N ASN A 79 4.72 21.49 -13.18
CA ASN A 79 5.11 22.67 -13.97
C ASN A 79 6.49 22.53 -14.65
N GLY A 80 7.17 21.38 -14.49
CA GLY A 80 8.48 21.08 -15.05
C GLY A 80 9.68 21.52 -14.19
N ASP A 81 9.46 22.15 -13.04
CA ASP A 81 10.55 22.49 -12.11
C ASP A 81 11.14 21.22 -11.50
N ILE A 82 12.47 21.13 -11.43
CA ILE A 82 13.20 19.99 -10.91
C ILE A 82 13.93 20.36 -9.62
N TYR A 83 13.78 19.52 -8.60
CA TYR A 83 14.42 19.67 -7.30
C TYR A 83 15.17 18.40 -6.92
N VAL A 84 16.37 18.56 -6.34
CA VAL A 84 17.05 17.43 -5.69
C VAL A 84 16.29 17.08 -4.41
N ALA A 85 16.02 15.79 -4.23
CA ALA A 85 15.30 15.29 -3.07
C ALA A 85 16.22 14.54 -2.10
N THR A 86 15.86 14.59 -0.83
CA THR A 86 16.50 13.85 0.26
C THR A 86 15.55 12.81 0.80
N ILE A 87 16.04 11.60 1.08
CA ILE A 87 15.25 10.56 1.73
C ILE A 87 15.01 10.97 3.19
N VAL A 88 13.75 11.09 3.59
CA VAL A 88 13.34 11.34 4.98
C VAL A 88 13.29 10.02 5.75
N GLY A 89 12.75 8.99 5.13
CA GLY A 89 12.70 7.65 5.67
C GLY A 89 12.09 6.66 4.68
N ARG A 90 12.33 5.38 4.93
CA ARG A 90 11.89 4.27 4.09
C ARG A 90 11.30 3.14 4.93
N ASN A 91 10.44 2.38 4.32
CA ASN A 91 9.89 1.15 4.86
C ASN A 91 9.76 0.11 3.74
N SER A 92 10.72 -0.82 3.69
CA SER A 92 10.77 -1.87 2.67
C SER A 92 9.65 -2.91 2.84
N GLU A 93 9.19 -3.14 4.07
CA GLU A 93 8.15 -4.15 4.37
C GLU A 93 6.74 -3.73 3.95
N TYR A 94 6.51 -2.42 3.77
CA TYR A 94 5.26 -1.85 3.24
C TYR A 94 5.43 -1.21 1.87
N ASP A 95 6.63 -1.24 1.32
CA ASP A 95 6.98 -0.61 0.05
C ASP A 95 6.61 0.89 0.00
N LEU A 96 6.90 1.62 1.07
CA LEU A 96 6.62 3.05 1.20
C LEU A 96 7.89 3.83 1.54
N ALA A 97 7.97 5.04 1.05
CA ALA A 97 9.03 5.99 1.38
C ALA A 97 8.53 7.43 1.38
N VAL A 98 9.23 8.28 2.12
CA VAL A 98 9.05 9.73 2.08
C VAL A 98 10.36 10.37 1.67
N VAL A 99 10.28 11.24 0.68
CA VAL A 99 11.37 12.14 0.30
C VAL A 99 10.97 13.59 0.53
N SER A 100 11.93 14.49 0.71
CA SER A 100 11.68 15.93 0.85
C SER A 100 12.43 16.72 -0.19
N ILE A 101 11.87 17.87 -0.57
CA ILE A 101 12.48 18.85 -1.46
C ILE A 101 12.44 20.24 -0.81
N ASN A 102 13.44 21.07 -1.08
CA ASN A 102 13.51 22.45 -0.61
C ASN A 102 12.60 23.37 -1.45
N LYS A 103 11.30 23.14 -1.35
CA LYS A 103 10.25 23.93 -1.98
C LYS A 103 9.04 23.97 -1.05
N SER A 104 8.55 25.16 -0.77
CA SER A 104 7.40 25.42 0.09
C SER A 104 6.13 25.69 -0.71
N ASN A 105 5.00 25.66 -0.02
CA ASN A 105 3.69 26.09 -0.51
C ASN A 105 3.25 25.38 -1.81
N LEU A 106 3.55 24.07 -1.90
CA LEU A 106 3.06 23.24 -2.99
C LEU A 106 1.66 22.71 -2.69
N PRO A 107 0.85 22.43 -3.71
CA PRO A 107 -0.48 21.82 -3.52
C PRO A 107 -0.34 20.40 -2.97
N GLU A 108 -0.89 20.18 -1.78
CA GLU A 108 -0.94 18.85 -1.17
C GLU A 108 -2.02 17.99 -1.85
N ILE A 109 -1.79 16.67 -1.92
CA ILE A 109 -2.78 15.72 -2.38
C ILE A 109 -3.98 15.72 -1.41
N PRO A 110 -5.23 15.87 -1.88
CA PRO A 110 -6.40 15.72 -1.03
C PRO A 110 -6.44 14.31 -0.44
N LYS A 111 -6.59 14.21 0.89
CA LYS A 111 -6.55 12.92 1.60
C LYS A 111 -7.94 12.34 1.70
N GLY A 112 -8.10 11.12 1.24
CA GLY A 112 -9.31 10.31 1.36
C GLY A 112 -9.21 9.30 2.49
N ASN A 113 -10.25 8.46 2.59
CA ASN A 113 -10.31 7.37 3.55
C ASN A 113 -10.42 6.03 2.82
N SER A 114 -9.32 5.27 2.76
CA SER A 114 -9.29 3.98 2.08
C SER A 114 -10.20 2.93 2.74
N SER A 115 -10.55 3.09 4.02
CA SER A 115 -11.47 2.16 4.71
C SER A 115 -12.93 2.33 4.30
N SER A 116 -13.28 3.42 3.61
CA SER A 116 -14.64 3.66 3.11
C SER A 116 -14.89 3.11 1.71
N LEU A 117 -13.86 2.57 1.05
CA LEU A 117 -13.99 2.02 -0.30
C LEU A 117 -14.86 0.77 -0.32
N ALA A 118 -15.65 0.64 -1.37
CA ALA A 118 -16.42 -0.54 -1.70
C ALA A 118 -16.05 -1.06 -3.10
N ILE A 119 -16.27 -2.36 -3.32
CA ILE A 119 -16.11 -2.94 -4.66
C ILE A 119 -17.10 -2.28 -5.61
N GLY A 120 -16.60 -1.83 -6.77
CA GLY A 120 -17.37 -1.08 -7.76
C GLY A 120 -17.20 0.43 -7.67
N ASP A 121 -16.59 0.98 -6.60
CA ASP A 121 -16.28 2.41 -6.53
C ASP A 121 -15.33 2.81 -7.66
N VAL A 122 -15.61 3.93 -8.31
CA VAL A 122 -14.76 4.50 -9.35
C VAL A 122 -13.47 5.02 -8.71
N VAL A 123 -12.35 4.63 -9.28
CA VAL A 123 -11.02 5.11 -8.88
C VAL A 123 -10.21 5.54 -10.11
N ILE A 124 -9.29 6.47 -9.89
CA ILE A 124 -8.45 7.04 -10.91
C ILE A 124 -7.00 6.96 -10.44
N ALA A 125 -6.16 6.30 -11.23
CA ALA A 125 -4.74 6.17 -10.96
C ALA A 125 -3.97 7.29 -11.68
N PHE A 126 -3.06 7.91 -10.96
CA PHE A 126 -2.17 8.96 -11.46
C PHE A 126 -0.73 8.47 -11.43
N GLY A 127 0.03 8.91 -12.43
CA GLY A 127 1.46 8.77 -12.49
C GLY A 127 2.05 9.88 -13.35
N SER A 128 3.35 10.08 -13.24
CA SER A 128 4.10 11.05 -14.05
C SER A 128 5.38 10.37 -14.56
N PRO A 129 5.25 9.34 -15.42
CA PRO A 129 6.41 8.61 -15.91
C PRO A 129 7.27 9.52 -16.80
N LEU A 130 8.57 9.56 -16.53
CA LEU A 130 9.60 10.16 -17.40
C LEU A 130 9.43 11.65 -17.74
N GLY A 131 8.81 12.45 -16.84
CA GLY A 131 8.60 13.90 -17.13
C GLY A 131 7.63 14.17 -18.28
N LEU A 132 6.97 13.16 -18.80
CA LEU A 132 5.84 13.30 -19.71
C LEU A 132 4.62 13.67 -18.88
N SER A 133 3.99 14.79 -19.19
CA SER A 133 2.80 15.29 -18.52
C SER A 133 1.80 14.18 -18.18
N GLY A 134 1.70 13.88 -16.93
CA GLY A 134 0.77 13.02 -16.17
C GLY A 134 0.02 11.94 -16.93
N THR A 135 0.30 10.68 -16.62
CA THR A 135 -0.55 9.55 -17.03
C THR A 135 -1.74 9.47 -16.06
N VAL A 136 -2.95 9.42 -16.62
CA VAL A 136 -4.20 9.25 -15.88
C VAL A 136 -4.94 8.06 -16.45
N THR A 137 -5.26 7.10 -15.61
CA THR A 137 -6.09 5.93 -15.98
C THR A 137 -7.25 5.80 -15.00
N SER A 138 -8.39 5.33 -15.46
CA SER A 138 -9.59 5.15 -14.63
C SER A 138 -10.08 3.72 -14.66
N GLY A 139 -10.68 3.31 -13.58
CA GLY A 139 -11.29 2.00 -13.40
C GLY A 139 -12.15 1.98 -12.15
N ILE A 140 -12.33 0.82 -11.59
CA ILE A 140 -13.08 0.58 -10.35
C ILE A 140 -12.23 -0.15 -9.32
N VAL A 141 -12.67 -0.14 -8.08
CA VAL A 141 -12.20 -1.09 -7.08
C VAL A 141 -12.73 -2.47 -7.46
N SER A 142 -11.84 -3.35 -7.93
CA SER A 142 -12.18 -4.71 -8.34
C SER A 142 -12.26 -5.66 -7.16
N ALA A 143 -11.42 -5.45 -6.14
CA ALA A 143 -11.42 -6.19 -4.88
C ALA A 143 -10.73 -5.39 -3.79
N LEU A 144 -11.04 -5.74 -2.55
CA LEU A 144 -10.39 -5.21 -1.35
C LEU A 144 -9.74 -6.36 -0.58
N ASN A 145 -8.82 -5.99 0.31
CA ASN A 145 -8.15 -6.94 1.21
C ASN A 145 -7.45 -8.08 0.45
N ARG A 146 -6.81 -7.77 -0.68
CA ARG A 146 -6.04 -8.75 -1.44
C ARG A 146 -4.64 -8.90 -0.84
N PRO A 147 -4.30 -10.09 -0.33
CA PRO A 147 -2.92 -10.38 0.08
C PRO A 147 -2.03 -10.40 -1.17
N VAL A 148 -1.12 -9.45 -1.24
CA VAL A 148 -0.19 -9.31 -2.36
C VAL A 148 1.21 -9.21 -1.80
N THR A 149 2.15 -9.84 -2.46
CA THR A 149 3.58 -9.67 -2.18
C THR A 149 4.22 -8.81 -3.26
N THR A 150 5.15 -7.96 -2.87
CA THR A 150 5.97 -7.18 -3.78
C THR A 150 7.44 -7.39 -3.40
N GLY A 151 8.35 -7.22 -4.33
CA GLY A 151 9.79 -7.26 -4.05
C GLY A 151 10.53 -8.37 -4.77
N SER A 152 11.86 -8.29 -4.65
CA SER A 152 12.79 -9.29 -5.13
C SER A 152 13.02 -10.35 -4.05
N THR A 153 13.74 -11.42 -4.41
CA THR A 153 14.09 -12.56 -3.55
C THR A 153 14.75 -12.21 -2.21
N THR A 154 15.12 -10.96 -1.96
CA THR A 154 15.85 -10.53 -0.76
C THR A 154 15.04 -9.66 0.21
N ALA A 155 13.90 -9.08 -0.23
CA ALA A 155 13.04 -8.28 0.62
C ALA A 155 11.59 -8.38 0.10
N GLU A 156 10.80 -9.26 0.73
CA GLU A 156 9.36 -9.35 0.44
C GLU A 156 8.60 -8.32 1.27
N SER A 157 7.85 -7.46 0.61
CA SER A 157 6.82 -6.67 1.27
C SER A 157 5.47 -7.36 1.14
N TYR A 158 4.64 -7.19 2.16
CA TYR A 158 3.33 -7.80 2.26
C TYR A 158 2.27 -6.71 2.37
N MET A 159 1.35 -6.71 1.42
CA MET A 159 0.38 -5.63 1.25
C MET A 159 -1.04 -6.17 1.32
N ASP A 160 -1.89 -5.50 2.10
CA ASP A 160 -3.36 -5.68 2.04
C ASP A 160 -3.91 -4.76 0.96
N ALA A 161 -3.82 -5.20 -0.30
CA ALA A 161 -3.96 -4.32 -1.44
C ALA A 161 -5.42 -4.00 -1.79
N ILE A 162 -5.62 -2.79 -2.30
CA ILE A 162 -6.75 -2.41 -3.15
C ILE A 162 -6.44 -2.91 -4.55
N GLN A 163 -7.29 -3.78 -5.11
CA GLN A 163 -7.21 -4.21 -6.50
C GLN A 163 -8.09 -3.33 -7.38
N THR A 164 -7.57 -2.91 -8.52
CA THR A 164 -8.28 -2.11 -9.53
C THR A 164 -7.98 -2.59 -10.95
N ASP A 165 -8.89 -2.36 -11.86
CA ASP A 165 -8.69 -2.54 -13.30
C ASP A 165 -8.17 -1.27 -14.00
N ALA A 166 -8.07 -0.14 -13.27
CA ALA A 166 -7.29 1.01 -13.75
C ALA A 166 -5.86 0.58 -14.10
N ALA A 167 -5.36 0.98 -15.26
CA ALA A 167 -4.06 0.53 -15.74
C ALA A 167 -2.93 1.12 -14.85
N ILE A 168 -2.30 0.25 -14.08
CA ILE A 168 -1.10 0.56 -13.29
C ILE A 168 0.08 -0.16 -13.96
N ASN A 169 1.02 0.63 -14.47
CA ASN A 169 2.20 0.17 -15.19
C ASN A 169 3.47 0.79 -14.58
N PRO A 170 4.68 0.30 -14.94
CA PRO A 170 5.93 0.96 -14.57
C PRO A 170 5.88 2.46 -14.89
N GLY A 171 6.25 3.28 -13.89
CA GLY A 171 6.10 4.74 -13.94
C GLY A 171 4.94 5.28 -13.10
N ASN A 172 3.85 4.52 -12.91
CA ASN A 172 2.77 4.92 -11.98
C ASN A 172 3.08 4.57 -10.52
N SER A 173 4.07 3.70 -10.26
CA SER A 173 4.49 3.34 -8.89
C SER A 173 4.79 4.57 -8.06
N GLY A 174 4.21 4.65 -6.86
CA GLY A 174 4.33 5.76 -5.94
C GLY A 174 3.33 6.90 -6.18
N GLY A 175 2.70 6.96 -7.36
CA GLY A 175 1.61 7.90 -7.63
C GLY A 175 0.32 7.54 -6.90
N PRO A 176 -0.62 8.48 -6.75
CA PRO A 176 -1.84 8.23 -6.01
C PRO A 176 -2.90 7.49 -6.83
N LEU A 177 -3.66 6.63 -6.14
CA LEU A 177 -4.99 6.21 -6.54
C LEU A 177 -5.99 7.13 -5.84
N VAL A 178 -6.88 7.77 -6.58
CA VAL A 178 -7.88 8.68 -5.99
C VAL A 178 -9.30 8.18 -6.22
N ASP A 179 -10.22 8.60 -5.36
CA ASP A 179 -11.65 8.36 -5.50
C ASP A 179 -12.32 9.31 -6.51
N SER A 180 -13.63 9.17 -6.70
CA SER A 180 -14.45 10.01 -7.60
C SER A 180 -14.55 11.48 -7.17
N GLN A 181 -13.95 11.86 -6.04
CA GLN A 181 -13.86 13.24 -5.55
C GLN A 181 -12.42 13.79 -5.62
N GLY A 182 -11.47 13.02 -6.17
CA GLY A 182 -10.07 13.42 -6.29
C GLY A 182 -9.27 13.29 -4.99
N ARG A 183 -9.75 12.53 -4.01
CA ARG A 183 -9.06 12.30 -2.74
C ARG A 183 -8.25 11.00 -2.81
N ALA A 184 -7.00 11.04 -2.38
CA ALA A 184 -6.12 9.87 -2.38
C ALA A 184 -6.66 8.77 -1.46
N VAL A 185 -6.84 7.58 -2.01
CA VAL A 185 -7.29 6.37 -1.32
C VAL A 185 -6.26 5.24 -1.42
N GLY A 186 -5.22 5.40 -2.25
CA GLY A 186 -4.14 4.44 -2.37
C GLY A 186 -2.85 5.04 -2.92
N VAL A 187 -1.76 4.28 -2.79
CA VAL A 187 -0.47 4.51 -3.45
C VAL A 187 -0.24 3.36 -4.43
N ASN A 188 -0.15 3.66 -5.72
CA ASN A 188 -0.02 2.67 -6.79
C ASN A 188 1.30 1.90 -6.67
N SER A 189 1.28 0.60 -6.95
CA SER A 189 2.48 -0.25 -7.00
C SER A 189 2.41 -1.15 -8.23
N ALA A 190 3.26 -0.87 -9.23
CA ALA A 190 3.29 -1.62 -10.49
C ALA A 190 4.06 -2.94 -10.39
N ILE A 191 4.77 -3.18 -9.27
CA ILE A 191 5.51 -4.44 -9.03
C ILE A 191 4.70 -5.45 -8.20
N ALA A 192 3.52 -5.05 -7.72
CA ALA A 192 2.66 -5.90 -6.92
C ALA A 192 2.02 -6.98 -7.82
N THR A 193 2.14 -8.24 -7.43
CA THR A 193 1.60 -9.39 -8.17
C THR A 193 0.93 -10.39 -7.24
N LEU A 194 -0.01 -11.17 -7.79
CA LEU A 194 -0.67 -12.30 -7.09
C LEU A 194 0.16 -13.59 -7.17
N GLY A 195 1.48 -13.51 -7.05
CA GLY A 195 2.38 -14.66 -7.14
C GLY A 195 3.16 -14.72 -8.46
N SER A 196 4.16 -15.60 -8.51
CA SER A 196 5.24 -15.66 -9.51
C SER A 196 4.84 -16.11 -10.92
N SER A 197 3.56 -16.14 -11.27
CA SER A 197 3.09 -16.76 -12.53
C SER A 197 2.87 -15.81 -13.71
N PHE A 198 2.99 -14.50 -13.50
CA PHE A 198 2.81 -13.52 -14.57
C PHE A 198 4.14 -12.84 -14.87
N GLY A 199 4.72 -13.19 -16.03
CA GLY A 199 5.92 -12.56 -16.56
C GLY A 199 5.73 -11.05 -16.85
N PRO A 200 6.76 -10.35 -17.40
CA PRO A 200 6.78 -8.89 -17.59
C PRO A 200 5.90 -8.43 -18.75
N SER A 201 4.63 -8.81 -18.77
CA SER A 201 3.61 -8.27 -19.67
C SER A 201 2.87 -7.13 -18.97
N GLY A 202 2.56 -6.06 -19.71
CA GLY A 202 1.83 -4.90 -19.19
C GLY A 202 0.54 -5.26 -18.47
N ASN A 203 -0.07 -4.27 -17.82
CA ASN A 203 -1.29 -4.45 -17.02
C ASN A 203 -2.40 -5.15 -17.82
N ILE A 204 -2.85 -6.29 -17.33
CA ILE A 204 -3.93 -7.11 -17.89
C ILE A 204 -5.28 -6.89 -17.17
N GLY A 205 -5.48 -5.74 -16.54
CA GLY A 205 -6.66 -5.44 -15.72
C GLY A 205 -6.48 -5.82 -14.23
N LEU A 206 -5.24 -6.03 -13.79
CA LEU A 206 -4.88 -6.34 -12.41
C LEU A 206 -3.85 -5.30 -11.90
N GLY A 207 -4.35 -4.19 -11.39
CA GLY A 207 -3.56 -3.18 -10.71
C GLY A 207 -3.72 -3.26 -9.20
N PHE A 208 -2.69 -2.89 -8.45
CA PHE A 208 -2.70 -2.92 -6.99
C PHE A 208 -2.23 -1.59 -6.41
N SER A 209 -2.85 -1.20 -5.29
CA SER A 209 -2.47 -0.01 -4.56
C SER A 209 -2.44 -0.28 -3.06
N ILE A 210 -1.47 0.32 -2.38
CA ILE A 210 -1.36 0.31 -0.92
C ILE A 210 -2.46 1.21 -0.37
N PRO A 211 -3.30 0.77 0.61
CA PRO A 211 -4.32 1.63 1.21
C PRO A 211 -3.74 2.93 1.77
N PHE A 212 -4.38 4.07 1.45
CA PHE A 212 -3.83 5.37 1.81
C PHE A 212 -3.81 5.64 3.30
N ASN A 213 -4.76 5.08 4.08
CA ASN A 213 -4.72 5.18 5.54
C ASN A 213 -3.44 4.57 6.12
N GLN A 214 -2.96 3.45 5.54
CA GLN A 214 -1.68 2.86 5.92
C GLN A 214 -0.51 3.75 5.49
N ALA A 215 -0.56 4.32 4.28
CA ALA A 215 0.46 5.23 3.79
C ALA A 215 0.58 6.49 4.65
N ILE A 216 -0.53 7.08 5.08
CA ILE A 216 -0.57 8.23 6.01
C ILE A 216 0.15 7.90 7.31
N ARG A 217 -0.22 6.78 7.96
CA ARG A 217 0.40 6.39 9.24
C ARG A 217 1.91 6.24 9.11
N ILE A 218 2.36 5.52 8.11
CA ILE A 218 3.79 5.29 7.88
C ILE A 218 4.51 6.58 7.51
N ALA A 219 3.93 7.41 6.64
CA ALA A 219 4.53 8.68 6.26
C ALA A 219 4.69 9.63 7.45
N ASP A 220 3.68 9.71 8.33
CA ASP A 220 3.75 10.54 9.53
C ASP A 220 4.85 10.05 10.50
N GLU A 221 4.99 8.74 10.70
CA GLU A 221 6.07 8.16 11.51
C GLU A 221 7.45 8.46 10.88
N LEU A 222 7.60 8.29 9.56
CA LEU A 222 8.84 8.57 8.85
C LEU A 222 9.22 10.06 8.91
N ILE A 223 8.24 10.96 8.76
CA ILE A 223 8.47 12.42 8.88
C ILE A 223 8.89 12.79 10.31
N ALA A 224 8.27 12.19 11.31
CA ALA A 224 8.54 12.50 12.71
C ALA A 224 9.88 11.96 13.21
N THR A 225 10.28 10.76 12.78
CA THR A 225 11.40 10.02 13.39
C THR A 225 12.40 9.44 12.41
N GLY A 226 12.13 9.48 11.09
CA GLY A 226 12.90 8.78 10.07
C GLY A 226 12.70 7.27 10.05
N LYS A 227 11.86 6.74 10.94
CA LYS A 227 11.61 5.30 11.12
C LYS A 227 10.12 5.06 11.26
N SER A 228 9.67 3.84 10.96
CA SER A 228 8.30 3.42 11.16
C SER A 228 8.20 2.14 11.95
N THR A 229 7.00 1.84 12.42
CA THR A 229 6.68 0.66 13.20
C THR A 229 5.73 -0.26 12.43
N LYS A 230 5.69 -1.52 12.85
CA LYS A 230 4.71 -2.50 12.37
C LYS A 230 4.03 -3.19 13.54
N PRO A 231 2.76 -3.60 13.38
CA PRO A 231 2.11 -4.47 14.35
C PRO A 231 2.82 -5.82 14.38
N PHE A 232 2.98 -6.37 15.57
CA PHE A 232 3.78 -7.57 15.79
C PHE A 232 3.00 -8.60 16.62
N LEU A 233 2.80 -9.77 16.03
CA LEU A 233 2.17 -10.92 16.71
C LEU A 233 3.18 -11.72 17.52
N GLY A 234 4.42 -11.82 17.06
CA GLY A 234 5.48 -12.58 17.72
C GLY A 234 5.45 -14.07 17.38
N VAL A 235 5.17 -14.40 16.11
CA VAL A 235 5.20 -15.78 15.61
C VAL A 235 6.07 -15.87 14.36
N LEU A 236 6.63 -17.07 14.12
CA LEU A 236 7.07 -17.50 12.80
C LEU A 236 6.12 -18.61 12.32
N PHE A 237 5.68 -18.50 11.08
CA PHE A 237 4.82 -19.50 10.48
C PHE A 237 5.65 -20.68 9.93
N ASP A 238 5.05 -21.86 9.96
CA ASP A 238 5.62 -23.06 9.36
C ASP A 238 5.38 -23.03 7.85
N THR A 239 6.44 -22.75 7.09
CA THR A 239 6.42 -22.66 5.63
C THR A 239 6.26 -24.01 4.94
N THR A 240 6.41 -25.13 5.67
CA THR A 240 6.20 -26.48 5.12
C THR A 240 4.76 -26.96 5.20
N TYR A 241 3.89 -26.21 5.91
CA TYR A 241 2.50 -26.55 6.05
C TYR A 241 1.72 -26.27 4.76
N THR A 242 1.10 -27.29 4.21
CA THR A 242 0.34 -27.25 2.94
C THR A 242 -1.19 -27.25 3.14
N GLY A 243 -1.66 -27.32 4.39
CA GLY A 243 -3.09 -27.28 4.71
C GLY A 243 -3.64 -25.83 4.69
N VAL A 244 -4.96 -25.69 4.77
CA VAL A 244 -5.63 -24.40 4.82
C VAL A 244 -5.43 -23.75 6.19
N GLY A 245 -4.96 -22.49 6.20
CA GLY A 245 -4.66 -21.69 7.38
C GLY A 245 -3.17 -21.48 7.58
N ALA A 246 -2.81 -20.71 8.57
CA ALA A 246 -1.42 -20.39 8.89
C ALA A 246 -0.98 -21.16 10.15
N ARG A 247 -0.14 -22.20 9.99
CA ARG A 247 0.39 -22.98 11.11
C ARG A 247 1.53 -22.25 11.79
N ILE A 248 1.48 -22.17 13.11
CA ILE A 248 2.50 -21.54 13.94
C ILE A 248 3.69 -22.51 14.10
N GLY A 249 4.85 -22.12 13.61
CA GLY A 249 6.10 -22.87 13.76
C GLY A 249 6.91 -22.49 15.00
N MET A 250 6.89 -21.20 15.37
CA MET A 250 7.59 -20.70 16.55
C MET A 250 6.85 -19.51 17.17
N ILE A 251 6.96 -19.37 18.48
CA ILE A 251 6.41 -18.22 19.24
C ILE A 251 7.56 -17.54 19.96
N THR A 252 7.61 -16.22 19.84
CA THR A 252 8.59 -15.41 20.58
C THR A 252 8.08 -15.17 22.00
N PRO A 253 8.81 -15.60 23.04
CA PRO A 253 8.42 -15.42 24.43
C PRO A 253 8.15 -13.95 24.78
N GLY A 254 7.10 -13.70 25.57
CA GLY A 254 6.71 -12.38 26.04
C GLY A 254 6.03 -11.49 25.01
N GLN A 255 5.86 -11.94 23.76
CA GLN A 255 5.16 -11.19 22.71
C GLN A 255 3.65 -11.47 22.72
N ALA A 256 2.92 -10.82 21.82
CA ALA A 256 1.46 -10.85 21.77
C ALA A 256 0.87 -12.28 21.70
N ALA A 257 1.43 -13.13 20.86
CA ALA A 257 1.01 -14.52 20.72
C ALA A 257 1.18 -15.34 22.01
N ASP A 258 2.35 -15.19 22.65
CA ASP A 258 2.67 -15.88 23.91
C ASP A 258 1.74 -15.42 25.04
N LYS A 259 1.56 -14.10 25.19
CA LYS A 259 0.63 -13.52 26.18
C LYS A 259 -0.82 -13.95 25.98
N ALA A 260 -1.22 -14.21 24.76
CA ALA A 260 -2.57 -14.67 24.42
C ALA A 260 -2.75 -16.19 24.55
N GLY A 261 -1.69 -16.93 24.89
CA GLY A 261 -1.75 -18.39 25.06
C GLY A 261 -1.81 -19.17 23.74
N LEU A 262 -1.33 -18.58 22.64
CA LEU A 262 -1.12 -19.33 21.40
C LEU A 262 -0.03 -20.38 21.63
N THR A 263 -0.12 -21.49 20.92
CA THR A 263 0.85 -22.59 21.03
C THR A 263 1.40 -22.98 19.65
N VAL A 264 2.63 -23.45 19.63
CA VAL A 264 3.26 -24.01 18.42
C VAL A 264 2.40 -25.17 17.89
N GLY A 265 2.26 -25.25 16.57
CA GLY A 265 1.41 -26.23 15.90
C GLY A 265 -0.07 -25.81 15.77
N SER A 266 -0.51 -24.75 16.47
CA SER A 266 -1.83 -24.16 16.23
C SER A 266 -1.93 -23.57 14.83
N ILE A 267 -3.13 -23.61 14.25
CA ILE A 267 -3.40 -23.11 12.88
C ILE A 267 -4.37 -21.95 12.99
N ILE A 268 -3.98 -20.78 12.53
CA ILE A 268 -4.87 -19.61 12.44
C ILE A 268 -5.81 -19.82 11.26
N LYS A 269 -7.13 -19.83 11.52
CA LYS A 269 -8.19 -20.03 10.51
C LYS A 269 -8.85 -18.74 10.07
N SER A 270 -8.98 -17.77 10.97
CA SER A 270 -9.47 -16.41 10.62
C SER A 270 -8.87 -15.35 11.54
N ILE A 271 -8.81 -14.11 11.04
CA ILE A 271 -8.45 -12.91 11.80
C ILE A 271 -9.53 -11.87 11.50
N ASP A 272 -10.23 -11.39 12.53
CA ASP A 272 -11.33 -10.42 12.43
C ASP A 272 -12.40 -10.83 11.40
N GLY A 273 -12.75 -12.13 11.38
CA GLY A 273 -13.73 -12.70 10.44
C GLY A 273 -13.18 -12.98 9.03
N PHE A 274 -11.98 -12.50 8.68
CA PHE A 274 -11.35 -12.80 7.39
C PHE A 274 -10.71 -14.20 7.44
N LYS A 275 -11.07 -15.02 6.47
CA LYS A 275 -10.51 -16.37 6.33
C LYS A 275 -9.01 -16.30 6.02
N ILE A 276 -8.22 -17.07 6.74
CA ILE A 276 -6.79 -17.24 6.52
C ILE A 276 -6.56 -18.53 5.74
N ASN A 277 -5.98 -18.41 4.55
CA ASN A 277 -5.72 -19.55 3.69
C ASN A 277 -4.30 -20.11 3.87
N ASP A 278 -3.35 -19.24 4.20
CA ASP A 278 -1.91 -19.53 4.30
C ASP A 278 -1.19 -18.49 5.19
N ALA A 279 0.13 -18.65 5.33
CA ALA A 279 0.97 -17.76 6.12
C ALA A 279 0.98 -16.32 5.57
N VAL A 280 0.97 -16.15 4.24
CA VAL A 280 0.99 -14.82 3.59
C VAL A 280 -0.28 -14.05 3.96
N SER A 281 -1.45 -14.66 3.85
CA SER A 281 -2.72 -14.03 4.23
C SER A 281 -2.77 -13.65 5.72
N ALA A 282 -2.16 -14.45 6.61
CA ALA A 282 -2.04 -14.11 8.02
C ALA A 282 -1.13 -12.91 8.26
N ILE A 283 0.06 -12.89 7.63
CA ILE A 283 1.02 -11.78 7.73
C ILE A 283 0.38 -10.48 7.24
N VAL A 284 -0.23 -10.51 6.06
CA VAL A 284 -0.90 -9.35 5.47
C VAL A 284 -2.00 -8.83 6.39
N ARG A 285 -2.82 -9.72 6.94
CA ARG A 285 -3.93 -9.32 7.82
C ARG A 285 -3.45 -8.71 9.13
N VAL A 286 -2.38 -9.23 9.74
CA VAL A 286 -1.74 -8.61 10.91
C VAL A 286 -1.15 -7.24 10.53
N ARG A 287 -0.43 -7.16 9.41
CA ARG A 287 0.23 -5.91 8.97
C ARG A 287 -0.75 -4.82 8.52
N SER A 288 -1.99 -5.16 8.19
CA SER A 288 -3.04 -4.16 7.88
C SER A 288 -3.55 -3.41 9.11
N ARG A 289 -3.18 -3.87 10.32
CA ARG A 289 -3.54 -3.25 11.59
C ARG A 289 -2.48 -2.24 12.05
N VAL A 290 -2.77 -1.59 13.18
CA VAL A 290 -1.85 -0.66 13.84
C VAL A 290 -1.29 -1.34 15.09
N PRO A 291 -0.03 -1.07 15.50
CA PRO A 291 0.47 -1.50 16.79
C PRO A 291 -0.47 -1.10 17.93
N GLY A 292 -0.81 -2.06 18.80
CA GLY A 292 -1.77 -1.86 19.90
C GLY A 292 -3.21 -2.25 19.55
N ASP A 293 -3.54 -2.49 18.29
CA ASP A 293 -4.87 -2.98 17.91
C ASP A 293 -5.15 -4.34 18.52
N GLN A 294 -6.41 -4.53 18.91
CA GLN A 294 -6.92 -5.82 19.31
C GLN A 294 -7.53 -6.53 18.10
N VAL A 295 -7.10 -7.77 17.87
CA VAL A 295 -7.61 -8.63 16.79
C VAL A 295 -8.27 -9.87 17.37
N VAL A 296 -9.33 -10.34 16.72
CA VAL A 296 -10.02 -11.58 17.08
C VAL A 296 -9.55 -12.69 16.13
N MET A 297 -8.91 -13.71 16.69
CA MET A 297 -8.42 -14.86 15.92
C MET A 297 -9.20 -16.12 16.25
N VAL A 298 -9.66 -16.83 15.21
CA VAL A 298 -10.13 -18.21 15.34
C VAL A 298 -8.96 -19.12 14.98
N ILE A 299 -8.60 -19.99 15.91
CA ILE A 299 -7.50 -20.94 15.76
C ILE A 299 -8.01 -22.38 15.89
N GLN A 300 -7.29 -23.30 15.28
CA GLN A 300 -7.38 -24.72 15.56
C GLN A 300 -6.13 -25.14 16.33
N THR A 301 -6.28 -25.67 17.53
CA THR A 301 -5.15 -26.16 18.34
C THR A 301 -4.52 -27.39 17.70
N SER A 302 -3.32 -27.78 18.14
CA SER A 302 -2.68 -29.04 17.72
C SER A 302 -3.49 -30.29 18.08
N ALA A 303 -4.39 -30.22 19.07
CA ALA A 303 -5.34 -31.25 19.41
C ALA A 303 -6.61 -31.24 18.54
N GLY A 304 -6.74 -30.30 17.59
CA GLY A 304 -7.88 -30.20 16.69
C GLY A 304 -9.05 -29.35 17.23
N GLU A 305 -8.95 -28.80 18.43
CA GLU A 305 -9.99 -27.97 19.02
C GLU A 305 -10.02 -26.57 18.39
N SER A 306 -11.22 -26.04 18.16
CA SER A 306 -11.40 -24.64 17.73
C SER A 306 -11.46 -23.72 18.94
N LYS A 307 -10.68 -22.63 18.93
CA LYS A 307 -10.69 -21.59 19.96
C LYS A 307 -10.74 -20.21 19.33
N THR A 308 -11.41 -19.29 20.00
CA THR A 308 -11.42 -17.86 19.64
C THR A 308 -10.60 -17.09 20.68
N LEU A 309 -9.62 -16.33 20.22
CA LEU A 309 -8.72 -15.55 21.06
C LEU A 309 -8.79 -14.08 20.67
N SER A 310 -8.76 -13.19 21.65
CA SER A 310 -8.60 -11.76 21.46
C SER A 310 -7.15 -11.39 21.79
N ILE A 311 -6.43 -10.84 20.83
CA ILE A 311 -4.99 -10.62 20.93
C ILE A 311 -4.69 -9.15 20.68
N THR A 312 -4.02 -8.50 21.62
CA THR A 312 -3.49 -7.15 21.42
C THR A 312 -2.12 -7.24 20.74
N LEU A 313 -2.03 -6.69 19.54
CA LEU A 313 -0.79 -6.70 18.75
C LEU A 313 0.28 -5.85 19.42
N GLY A 314 1.49 -6.35 19.46
CA GLY A 314 2.67 -5.60 19.87
C GLY A 314 3.14 -4.62 18.81
N SER A 315 4.25 -3.94 19.08
CA SER A 315 4.95 -3.05 18.15
C SER A 315 6.36 -3.55 17.93
N ALA A 316 6.80 -3.54 16.68
CA ALA A 316 8.20 -3.79 16.33
C ALA A 316 8.67 -2.71 15.34
N PRO A 317 9.99 -2.36 15.31
CA PRO A 317 10.53 -1.55 14.23
C PRO A 317 10.29 -2.22 12.88
N ALA A 318 9.91 -1.44 11.88
CA ALA A 318 9.90 -1.91 10.50
C ALA A 318 11.29 -1.73 9.87
N LEU A 319 11.62 -2.56 8.89
CA LEU A 319 12.88 -2.47 8.15
C LEU A 319 12.87 -1.23 7.25
N PRO A 320 13.99 -0.51 7.15
CA PRO A 320 14.13 0.66 6.30
C PRO A 320 14.15 0.30 4.81
#